data_0d31cc3d30102faecad123060d79384a
#
_entry.id   0d31cc3d30102faecad123060d79384a
#
_cell.length_a   1.000
_cell.length_b   1.000
_cell.length_c   1.000
_cell.angle_alpha   90.00
_cell.angle_beta   90.00
_cell.angle_gamma   90.00
#
_symmetry.space_group_name_H-M   'P 1'
#
loop_
_entity.id
_entity.type
_entity.pdbx_description
1 polymer ?
#
loop_
_entity_poly.entity_id
_entity_poly.type
_entity_poly.pdbx_seq_one_letter_code
_entity_poly.pdbx_strand_id
1 'polypeptide(L)'
;KYNKLVPCHNDLVPENILIKDNRIYFIDWEYSGMNHPLFDIAAFFLESKLLQEQQESFLKYYNNNINFNLIKNDIIAFQFTQDVLWFLWTIIKEENNEFFDGYAKARIDRAYQSMLTLQKVL
;
A
#
# COMPACT_ATOMS: atom_id res chain seq x y z
N LYS A 1 18.41 0.56 -8.78
CA LYS A 1 17.51 1.67 -8.61
C LYS A 1 17.23 1.91 -7.12
N TYR A 2 16.33 1.24 -6.47
CA TYR A 2 16.08 1.37 -5.02
C TYR A 2 16.50 0.06 -4.32
N ASN A 3 17.80 -0.16 -4.17
CA ASN A 3 18.31 -1.38 -3.54
C ASN A 3 18.49 -1.25 -2.02
N LYS A 4 18.00 -0.16 -1.43
CA LYS A 4 18.17 0.09 0.00
C LYS A 4 16.85 -0.10 0.72
N LEU A 5 16.81 -1.07 1.63
CA LEU A 5 15.71 -1.24 2.56
C LEU A 5 15.74 -0.11 3.60
N VAL A 6 14.54 0.31 4.01
CA VAL A 6 14.34 1.32 5.04
C VAL A 6 13.38 0.78 6.10
N PRO A 7 13.36 1.35 7.32
CA PRO A 7 12.31 1.06 8.27
C PRO A 7 10.95 1.45 7.68
N CYS A 8 10.02 0.51 7.65
CA CYS A 8 8.66 0.68 7.16
C CYS A 8 7.66 0.27 8.23
N HIS A 9 6.47 0.84 8.16
CA HIS A 9 5.33 0.48 8.99
C HIS A 9 4.77 -0.89 8.59
N ASN A 10 4.74 -1.16 7.29
CA ASN A 10 4.24 -2.36 6.64
C ASN A 10 2.71 -2.58 6.74
N ASP A 11 2.00 -1.67 7.40
CA ASP A 11 0.54 -1.63 7.48
C ASP A 11 0.06 -0.16 7.53
N LEU A 12 0.54 0.66 6.60
CA LEU A 12 0.24 2.10 6.58
C LEU A 12 -1.12 2.38 5.93
N VAL A 13 -2.17 2.11 6.70
CA VAL A 13 -3.57 2.36 6.35
C VAL A 13 -4.09 3.61 7.07
N PRO A 14 -5.17 4.26 6.59
CA PRO A 14 -5.71 5.47 7.22
C PRO A 14 -6.05 5.31 8.71
N GLU A 15 -6.51 4.13 9.12
CA GLU A 15 -6.85 3.79 10.50
C GLU A 15 -5.66 3.87 11.45
N ASN A 16 -4.45 3.68 10.92
CA ASN A 16 -3.19 3.75 11.65
C ASN A 16 -2.54 5.14 11.62
N ILE A 17 -3.25 6.15 11.08
CA ILE A 17 -2.77 7.54 10.96
C ILE A 17 -3.69 8.45 11.78
N LEU A 18 -3.18 8.99 12.87
CA LEU A 18 -3.91 9.91 13.73
C LEU A 18 -3.43 11.35 13.53
N ILE A 19 -4.36 12.29 13.52
CA ILE A 19 -4.06 13.72 13.48
C ILE A 19 -4.57 14.36 14.77
N LYS A 20 -3.67 14.97 15.53
CA LYS A 20 -3.98 15.72 16.75
C LYS A 20 -3.10 16.96 16.86
N ASP A 21 -3.68 18.10 17.16
CA ASP A 21 -2.98 19.37 17.37
C ASP A 21 -2.00 19.71 16.21
N ASN A 22 -2.43 19.54 14.96
CA ASN A 22 -1.63 19.69 13.74
C ASN A 22 -0.41 18.78 13.65
N ARG A 23 -0.40 17.67 14.38
CA ARG A 23 0.65 16.65 14.33
C ARG A 23 0.07 15.33 13.83
N ILE A 24 0.90 14.61 13.07
CA ILE A 24 0.57 13.28 12.56
C ILE A 24 1.27 12.26 13.47
N TYR A 25 0.52 11.23 13.87
CA TYR A 25 0.99 10.10 14.65
C TYR A 25 0.69 8.81 13.89
N PHE A 26 1.68 7.95 13.79
CA PHE A 26 1.53 6.60 13.26
C PHE A 26 1.45 5.63 14.43
N ILE A 27 0.43 4.78 14.43
CA ILE A 27 0.16 3.80 15.49
C ILE A 27 0.14 2.39 14.89
N ASP A 28 0.11 1.38 15.75
CA ASP A 28 -0.02 -0.03 15.37
C ASP A 28 1.16 -0.55 14.53
N TRP A 29 2.34 -0.51 15.11
CA TRP A 29 3.61 -0.88 14.49
C TRP A 29 3.91 -2.38 14.52
N GLU A 30 2.92 -3.25 14.73
CA GLU A 30 3.14 -4.70 14.93
C GLU A 30 3.82 -5.39 13.74
N TYR A 31 3.59 -4.91 12.51
CA TYR A 31 4.21 -5.45 11.29
C TYR A 31 5.48 -4.67 10.86
N SER A 32 5.93 -3.72 11.67
CA SER A 32 7.06 -2.87 11.28
C SER A 32 8.36 -3.67 11.06
N GLY A 33 9.12 -3.24 10.07
CA GLY A 33 10.38 -3.90 9.70
C GLY A 33 11.06 -3.24 8.52
N MET A 34 12.18 -3.81 8.10
CA MET A 34 12.94 -3.32 6.95
C MET A 34 12.26 -3.75 5.65
N ASN A 35 11.90 -2.79 4.81
CA ASN A 35 11.25 -3.05 3.54
C ASN A 35 11.62 -1.99 2.49
N HIS A 36 11.11 -2.16 1.27
CA HIS A 36 11.26 -1.17 0.21
C HIS A 36 10.44 0.10 0.54
N PRO A 37 10.98 1.32 0.35
CA PRO A 37 10.29 2.57 0.73
C PRO A 37 8.95 2.78 0.03
N LEU A 38 8.74 2.22 -1.17
CA LEU A 38 7.46 2.30 -1.86
C LEU A 38 6.38 1.38 -1.27
N PHE A 39 6.72 0.46 -0.37
CA PHE A 39 5.73 -0.45 0.21
C PHE A 39 4.67 0.32 1.02
N ASP A 40 5.10 1.16 1.95
CA ASP A 40 4.19 2.00 2.75
C ASP A 40 3.48 3.07 1.91
N ILE A 41 4.18 3.67 0.94
CA ILE A 41 3.58 4.66 0.03
C ILE A 41 2.47 4.02 -0.81
N ALA A 42 2.70 2.82 -1.33
CA ALA A 42 1.71 2.08 -2.12
C ALA A 42 0.49 1.70 -1.27
N ALA A 43 0.70 1.26 -0.01
CA ALA A 43 -0.37 0.99 0.94
C ALA A 43 -1.21 2.23 1.20
N PHE A 44 -0.56 3.33 1.56
CA PHE A 44 -1.23 4.59 1.86
C PHE A 44 -2.06 5.10 0.66
N PHE A 45 -1.51 5.05 -0.56
CA PHE A 45 -2.24 5.47 -1.76
C PHE A 45 -3.46 4.59 -2.02
N LEU A 46 -3.31 3.29 -1.87
CA LEU A 46 -4.36 2.30 -2.12
C LEU A 46 -5.50 2.42 -1.11
N GLU A 47 -5.17 2.37 0.17
CA GLU A 47 -6.16 2.34 1.25
C GLU A 47 -6.83 3.70 1.47
N SER A 48 -6.10 4.81 1.23
CA SER A 48 -6.66 6.16 1.24
C SER A 48 -7.40 6.51 -0.06
N LYS A 49 -7.40 5.64 -1.07
CA LYS A 49 -8.05 5.83 -2.37
C LYS A 49 -7.64 7.14 -3.05
N LEU A 50 -6.35 7.49 -2.97
CA LEU A 50 -5.85 8.74 -3.50
C LEU A 50 -5.94 8.78 -5.03
N LEU A 51 -6.48 9.88 -5.56
CA LEU A 51 -6.46 10.17 -6.98
C LEU A 51 -5.02 10.41 -7.46
N GLN A 52 -4.76 10.23 -8.75
CA GLN A 52 -3.43 10.40 -9.32
C GLN A 52 -2.79 11.75 -8.95
N GLU A 53 -3.53 12.84 -9.07
CA GLU A 53 -3.05 14.19 -8.73
C GLU A 53 -2.61 14.30 -7.25
N GLN A 54 -3.32 13.63 -6.36
CA GLN A 54 -2.97 13.59 -4.94
C GLN A 54 -1.71 12.76 -4.70
N GLN A 55 -1.55 11.63 -5.41
CA GLN A 55 -0.35 10.80 -5.36
C GLN A 55 0.88 11.57 -5.86
N GLU A 56 0.75 12.28 -6.97
CA GLU A 56 1.81 13.13 -7.53
C GLU A 56 2.19 14.26 -6.55
N SER A 57 1.20 14.92 -5.96
CA SER A 57 1.41 15.95 -4.95
C SER A 57 2.13 15.39 -3.72
N PHE A 58 1.69 14.25 -3.20
CA PHE A 58 2.35 13.58 -2.08
C PHE A 58 3.83 13.29 -2.38
N LEU A 59 4.12 12.69 -3.53
CA LEU A 59 5.49 12.35 -3.90
C LEU A 59 6.38 13.58 -4.05
N LYS A 60 5.86 14.69 -4.54
CA LYS A 60 6.59 15.95 -4.63
C LYS A 60 7.01 16.48 -3.25
N TYR A 61 6.15 16.33 -2.22
CA TYR A 61 6.48 16.70 -0.84
C TYR A 61 7.39 15.67 -0.17
N TYR A 62 7.20 14.39 -0.46
CA TYR A 62 8.01 13.32 0.08
C TYR A 62 9.46 13.38 -0.42
N ASN A 63 9.64 13.56 -1.73
CA ASN A 63 10.94 13.76 -2.37
C ASN A 63 10.74 14.37 -3.78
N ASN A 64 11.06 15.63 -3.94
CA ASN A 64 10.86 16.38 -5.19
C ASN A 64 11.66 15.86 -6.40
N ASN A 65 12.64 14.95 -6.19
CA ASN A 65 13.37 14.29 -7.26
C ASN A 65 12.68 13.05 -7.81
N ILE A 66 11.56 12.63 -7.21
CA ILE A 66 10.79 11.49 -7.68
C ILE A 66 9.86 11.92 -8.81
N ASN A 67 9.99 11.26 -9.96
CA ASN A 67 9.04 11.41 -11.06
C ASN A 67 7.99 10.28 -10.99
N PHE A 68 6.74 10.65 -10.76
CA PHE A 68 5.62 9.71 -10.65
C PHE A 68 5.53 8.77 -11.86
N ASN A 69 5.68 9.28 -13.08
CA ASN A 69 5.57 8.47 -14.30
C ASN A 69 6.63 7.36 -14.40
N LEU A 70 7.77 7.53 -13.73
CA LEU A 70 8.83 6.53 -13.69
C LEU A 70 8.60 5.43 -12.67
N ILE A 71 7.79 5.68 -11.64
CA ILE A 71 7.59 4.75 -10.51
C ILE A 71 6.15 4.26 -10.37
N LYS A 72 5.20 4.77 -11.16
CA LYS A 72 3.78 4.39 -11.05
C LYS A 72 3.54 2.88 -11.19
N ASN A 73 4.28 2.22 -12.08
CA ASN A 73 4.17 0.78 -12.26
C ASN A 73 4.76 0.02 -11.06
N ASP A 74 5.83 0.54 -10.45
CA ASP A 74 6.39 -0.03 -9.21
C ASP A 74 5.37 0.11 -8.06
N ILE A 75 4.69 1.26 -7.96
CA ILE A 75 3.61 1.46 -6.98
C ILE A 75 2.48 0.45 -7.20
N ILE A 76 2.00 0.28 -8.45
CA ILE A 76 0.95 -0.70 -8.77
C ILE A 76 1.41 -2.12 -8.44
N ALA A 77 2.67 -2.46 -8.68
CA ALA A 77 3.22 -3.77 -8.34
C ALA A 77 3.22 -4.02 -6.82
N PHE A 78 3.56 -3.00 -6.02
CA PHE A 78 3.45 -3.11 -4.56
C PHE A 78 2.00 -3.17 -4.09
N GLN A 79 1.07 -2.44 -4.70
CA GLN A 79 -0.37 -2.54 -4.42
C GLN A 79 -0.90 -3.94 -4.72
N PHE A 80 -0.53 -4.52 -5.87
CA PHE A 80 -0.84 -5.91 -6.20
C PHE A 80 -0.32 -6.87 -5.12
N THR A 81 0.94 -6.74 -4.73
CA THR A 81 1.56 -7.59 -3.71
C THR A 81 0.81 -7.52 -2.38
N GLN A 82 0.42 -6.32 -1.97
CA GLN A 82 -0.34 -6.12 -0.73
C GLN A 82 -1.74 -6.71 -0.80
N ASP A 83 -2.44 -6.55 -1.91
CA ASP A 83 -3.76 -7.15 -2.08
C ASP A 83 -3.71 -8.67 -2.01
N VAL A 84 -2.70 -9.31 -2.62
CA VAL A 84 -2.48 -10.75 -2.51
C VAL A 84 -2.13 -11.14 -1.07
N LEU A 85 -1.26 -10.39 -0.40
CA LEU A 85 -0.87 -10.65 1.00
C LEU A 85 -2.08 -10.59 1.93
N TRP A 86 -2.88 -9.53 1.85
CA TRP A 86 -4.05 -9.37 2.71
C TRP A 86 -5.20 -10.32 2.35
N PHE A 87 -5.31 -10.73 1.08
CA PHE A 87 -6.20 -11.83 0.69
C PHE A 87 -5.81 -13.13 1.41
N LEU A 88 -4.53 -13.53 1.35
CA LEU A 88 -4.05 -14.74 2.01
C LEU A 88 -4.21 -14.67 3.53
N TRP A 89 -3.90 -13.52 4.12
CA TRP A 89 -4.11 -13.28 5.55
C TRP A 89 -5.57 -13.49 5.94
N THR A 90 -6.51 -12.95 5.15
CA THR A 90 -7.95 -13.10 5.41
C THR A 90 -8.38 -14.56 5.35
N ILE A 91 -7.93 -15.32 4.34
CA ILE A 91 -8.25 -16.75 4.23
C ILE A 91 -7.77 -17.53 5.48
N ILE A 92 -6.55 -17.24 5.95
CA ILE A 92 -6.02 -17.88 7.18
C ILE A 92 -6.87 -17.52 8.41
N LYS A 93 -7.31 -16.27 8.51
CA LYS A 93 -8.16 -15.79 9.61
C LYS A 93 -9.55 -16.47 9.56
N GLU A 94 -10.15 -16.56 8.39
CA GLU A 94 -11.45 -17.22 8.20
C GLU A 94 -11.39 -18.72 8.54
N GLU A 95 -10.29 -19.41 8.25
CA GLU A 95 -10.05 -20.79 8.71
C GLU A 95 -10.03 -20.91 10.25
N ASN A 96 -9.67 -19.84 10.94
CA ASN A 96 -9.69 -19.74 12.42
C ASN A 96 -10.99 -19.12 12.97
N ASN A 97 -12.08 -19.09 12.19
CA ASN A 97 -13.39 -18.53 12.53
C ASN A 97 -13.42 -17.01 12.79
N GLU A 98 -12.46 -16.27 12.24
CA GLU A 98 -12.47 -14.80 12.23
C GLU A 98 -12.93 -14.33 10.84
N PHE A 99 -14.20 -13.88 10.69
CA PHE A 99 -14.81 -13.55 9.40
C PHE A 99 -14.76 -12.06 9.10
N PHE A 100 -14.36 -11.73 7.86
CA PHE A 100 -14.28 -10.37 7.32
C PHE A 100 -15.10 -10.28 6.05
N ASP A 101 -16.39 -9.96 6.16
CA ASP A 101 -17.37 -10.03 5.09
C ASP A 101 -16.92 -9.30 3.81
N GLY A 102 -16.76 -10.08 2.73
CA GLY A 102 -16.38 -9.60 1.41
C GLY A 102 -14.95 -9.08 1.28
N TYR A 103 -14.15 -9.03 2.35
CA TYR A 103 -12.80 -8.44 2.32
C TYR A 103 -11.84 -9.22 1.44
N ALA A 104 -11.78 -10.55 1.57
CA ALA A 104 -10.94 -11.41 0.74
C ALA A 104 -11.27 -11.22 -0.75
N LYS A 105 -12.57 -11.24 -1.09
CA LYS A 105 -13.03 -11.04 -2.47
C LYS A 105 -12.61 -9.67 -3.01
N ALA A 106 -12.79 -8.62 -2.26
CA ALA A 106 -12.41 -7.27 -2.67
C ALA A 106 -10.91 -7.15 -2.95
N ARG A 107 -10.07 -7.81 -2.13
CA ARG A 107 -8.61 -7.83 -2.30
C ARG A 107 -8.20 -8.56 -3.58
N ILE A 108 -8.70 -9.76 -3.81
CA ILE A 108 -8.30 -10.55 -4.98
C ILE A 108 -8.82 -9.94 -6.29
N ASP A 109 -10.03 -9.37 -6.28
CA ASP A 109 -10.60 -8.67 -7.46
C ASP A 109 -9.71 -7.46 -7.82
N ARG A 110 -9.27 -6.68 -6.83
CA ARG A 110 -8.40 -5.52 -7.04
C ARG A 110 -6.99 -5.93 -7.48
N ALA A 111 -6.43 -7.00 -6.89
CA ALA A 111 -5.16 -7.58 -7.34
C ALA A 111 -5.22 -7.97 -8.82
N TYR A 112 -6.31 -8.60 -9.24
CA TYR A 112 -6.52 -8.96 -10.65
C TYR A 112 -6.51 -7.74 -11.58
N GLN A 113 -7.17 -6.63 -11.20
CA GLN A 113 -7.15 -5.39 -11.97
C GLN A 113 -5.74 -4.76 -12.06
N SER A 114 -4.99 -4.78 -10.96
CA SER A 114 -3.59 -4.34 -10.93
C SER A 114 -2.71 -5.17 -11.85
N MET A 115 -2.88 -6.49 -11.84
CA MET A 115 -2.17 -7.40 -12.74
C MET A 115 -2.46 -7.09 -14.22
N LEU A 116 -3.73 -6.90 -14.59
CA LEU A 116 -4.12 -6.54 -15.97
C LEU A 116 -3.51 -5.21 -16.40
N THR A 117 -3.38 -4.26 -15.48
CA THR A 117 -2.75 -2.96 -15.74
C THR A 117 -1.25 -3.12 -16.00
N LEU A 118 -0.56 -3.93 -15.19
CA LEU A 118 0.88 -4.20 -15.36
C LEU A 118 1.18 -4.97 -16.66
N GLN A 119 0.33 -5.91 -17.05
CA GLN A 119 0.52 -6.67 -18.31
C GLN A 119 0.51 -5.79 -19.56
N LYS A 120 -0.18 -4.64 -19.54
CA LYS A 120 -0.23 -3.72 -20.68
C LYS A 120 1.06 -2.91 -20.88
N VAL A 121 1.96 -2.91 -19.91
CA VAL A 121 3.22 -2.14 -19.94
C VAL A 121 4.47 -3.03 -20.00
N LEU A 122 4.29 -4.34 -19.92
CA LEU A 122 5.31 -5.35 -20.15
C LEU A 122 5.35 -5.75 -21.64
#